data_2cf2c2cf33d8f7843f819773635e2961
#
_entry.id   2cf2c2cf33d8f7843f819773635e2961
#
_cell.length_a   1.000
_cell.length_b   1.000
_cell.length_c   1.000
_cell.angle_alpha   90.00
_cell.angle_beta   90.00
_cell.angle_gamma   90.00
#
_symmetry.space_group_name_H-M   'P 1'
#
loop_
_entity.id
_entity.type
_entity.pdbx_description
1 polymer ?
#
loop_
_entity_poly.entity_id
_entity_poly.type
_entity_poly.pdbx_seq_one_letter_code
_entity_poly.pdbx_strand_id
1 'polypeptide(L)'
;HRGIAPEARADAWPYLMRAVPLVPQRARREAAWRERVDAYDAAVRRWFGNAPLLAEEEHAAAARRIWLDCLRADVRHVALPQLDAQAQAAAARRMDASAWVRRAADEREEVNAHLYALSEVLLTYMFYEHDEARRRGVPAPIGTYVQGMSDLCVVAYAACDGDVPRTFWCFVGVMDRLHPNFAEDQRGMRTALLTLQALLAELCPALYRHLDALDGLNLFFCFRWLLVCFRREFALPEVHRLWESIFASDWTEAPGAGAAHGWPLCRHFELFVALAILESHERVVVRYLHSFDEVLEYTHALAGQLDAGTTLRRAEALVYR
;
A
#
# COMPACT_ATOMS: atom_id res chain seq x y z
N HIS A 1 -10.78 -1.40 -15.80
CA HIS A 1 -11.53 -2.29 -14.88
C HIS A 1 -11.15 -3.78 -14.97
N ARG A 2 -10.45 -4.22 -16.04
CA ARG A 2 -10.08 -5.64 -16.16
C ARG A 2 -8.82 -5.97 -15.35
N GLY A 3 -8.01 -4.95 -15.03
CA GLY A 3 -6.71 -5.13 -14.38
C GLY A 3 -5.65 -5.69 -15.34
N ILE A 4 -4.46 -5.88 -14.81
CA ILE A 4 -3.32 -6.52 -15.49
C ILE A 4 -3.45 -8.03 -15.32
N ALA A 5 -3.18 -8.80 -16.38
CA ALA A 5 -3.15 -10.25 -16.29
C ALA A 5 -2.12 -10.71 -15.25
N PRO A 6 -2.41 -11.68 -14.39
CA PRO A 6 -1.53 -12.09 -13.29
C PRO A 6 -0.09 -12.36 -13.75
N GLU A 7 0.07 -13.07 -14.87
CA GLU A 7 1.37 -13.43 -15.46
C GLU A 7 2.18 -12.23 -15.98
N ALA A 8 1.52 -11.10 -16.28
CA ALA A 8 2.18 -9.87 -16.73
C ALA A 8 2.43 -8.86 -15.61
N ARG A 9 1.88 -9.13 -14.41
CA ARG A 9 1.85 -8.16 -13.31
C ARG A 9 3.24 -7.81 -12.81
N ALA A 10 4.09 -8.80 -12.58
CA ALA A 10 5.44 -8.59 -12.10
C ALA A 10 6.28 -7.71 -13.05
N ASP A 11 6.02 -7.79 -14.36
CA ASP A 11 6.71 -6.94 -15.34
C ASP A 11 6.08 -5.55 -15.50
N ALA A 12 4.77 -5.42 -15.29
CA ALA A 12 4.03 -4.18 -15.52
C ALA A 12 4.05 -3.24 -14.30
N TRP A 13 4.02 -3.79 -13.08
CA TRP A 13 3.96 -3.00 -11.85
C TRP A 13 5.13 -2.03 -11.65
N PRO A 14 6.41 -2.36 -11.97
CA PRO A 14 7.49 -1.38 -11.88
C PRO A 14 7.25 -0.12 -12.70
N TYR A 15 6.54 -0.23 -13.82
CA TYR A 15 6.13 0.94 -14.63
C TYR A 15 4.93 1.65 -14.01
N LEU A 16 3.91 0.90 -13.60
CA LEU A 16 2.70 1.45 -12.98
C LEU A 16 3.05 2.24 -11.71
N MET A 17 3.94 1.72 -10.89
CA MET A 17 4.43 2.36 -9.65
C MET A 17 5.56 3.37 -9.91
N ARG A 18 5.85 3.70 -11.17
CA ARG A 18 6.90 4.66 -11.56
C ARG A 18 8.31 4.31 -11.04
N ALA A 19 8.53 3.06 -10.66
CA ALA A 19 9.83 2.57 -10.24
C ALA A 19 10.89 2.68 -11.35
N VAL A 20 10.47 2.48 -12.59
CA VAL A 20 11.30 2.65 -13.79
C VAL A 20 10.54 3.46 -14.84
N PRO A 21 11.25 4.22 -15.71
CA PRO A 21 10.61 5.02 -16.74
C PRO A 21 9.98 4.14 -17.82
N LEU A 22 8.78 4.51 -18.28
CA LEU A 22 8.13 3.88 -19.41
C LEU A 22 8.74 4.45 -20.72
N VAL A 23 9.77 3.80 -21.24
CA VAL A 23 10.45 4.18 -22.48
C VAL A 23 10.31 3.07 -23.52
N PRO A 24 10.18 3.41 -24.84
CA PRO A 24 9.97 2.42 -25.90
C PRO A 24 11.13 1.44 -26.06
N GLN A 25 12.38 1.90 -25.86
CA GLN A 25 13.58 1.12 -26.13
C GLN A 25 13.85 0.10 -25.04
N ARG A 26 13.83 -1.19 -25.40
CA ARG A 26 14.07 -2.31 -24.50
C ARG A 26 15.40 -2.17 -23.74
N ALA A 27 16.49 -1.86 -24.44
CA ALA A 27 17.81 -1.71 -23.84
C ALA A 27 17.85 -0.61 -22.76
N ARG A 28 17.10 0.50 -22.95
CA ARG A 28 16.98 1.55 -21.92
C ARG A 28 16.19 1.09 -20.70
N ARG A 29 15.14 0.31 -20.91
CA ARG A 29 14.38 -0.27 -19.78
C ARG A 29 15.24 -1.22 -18.97
N GLU A 30 15.99 -2.09 -19.64
CA GLU A 30 16.91 -3.03 -18.99
C GLU A 30 18.07 -2.33 -18.27
N ALA A 31 18.59 -1.23 -18.83
CA ALA A 31 19.60 -0.41 -18.16
C ALA A 31 19.04 0.26 -16.91
N ALA A 32 17.87 0.90 -17.00
CA ALA A 32 17.21 1.54 -15.89
C ALA A 32 16.88 0.50 -14.77
N TRP A 33 16.51 -0.71 -15.15
CA TRP A 33 16.26 -1.76 -14.18
C TRP A 33 17.55 -2.20 -13.47
N ARG A 34 18.66 -2.36 -14.18
CA ARG A 34 19.97 -2.68 -13.55
C ARG A 34 20.37 -1.59 -12.57
N GLU A 35 20.24 -0.31 -12.93
CA GLU A 35 20.51 0.80 -12.01
C GLU A 35 19.65 0.72 -10.74
N ARG A 36 18.39 0.29 -10.86
CA ARG A 36 17.49 0.09 -9.71
C ARG A 36 17.96 -1.07 -8.82
N VAL A 37 18.40 -2.19 -9.40
CA VAL A 37 18.94 -3.31 -8.64
C VAL A 37 20.21 -2.91 -7.89
N ASP A 38 21.14 -2.21 -8.55
CA ASP A 38 22.37 -1.73 -7.94
C ASP A 38 22.09 -0.74 -6.79
N ALA A 39 21.10 0.14 -6.98
CA ALA A 39 20.67 1.10 -5.96
C ALA A 39 19.98 0.40 -4.78
N TYR A 40 19.18 -0.65 -5.03
CA TYR A 40 18.63 -1.48 -3.98
C TYR A 40 19.72 -2.16 -3.15
N ASP A 41 20.68 -2.80 -3.81
CA ASP A 41 21.82 -3.46 -3.14
C ASP A 41 22.65 -2.46 -2.32
N ALA A 42 22.80 -1.22 -2.80
CA ALA A 42 23.46 -0.16 -2.04
C ALA A 42 22.66 0.22 -0.79
N ALA A 43 21.32 0.30 -0.89
CA ALA A 43 20.45 0.58 0.24
C ALA A 43 20.47 -0.55 1.29
N VAL A 44 20.48 -1.81 0.86
CA VAL A 44 20.64 -2.98 1.76
C VAL A 44 21.97 -2.92 2.49
N ARG A 45 23.09 -2.64 1.81
CA ARG A 45 24.42 -2.53 2.43
C ARG A 45 24.51 -1.45 3.52
N ARG A 46 23.59 -0.52 3.56
CA ARG A 46 23.52 0.52 4.59
C ARG A 46 23.31 -0.04 5.99
N TRP A 47 22.43 -0.99 6.11
CA TRP A 47 22.03 -1.57 7.40
C TRP A 47 22.48 -3.02 7.60
N PHE A 48 22.58 -3.79 6.51
CA PHE A 48 22.94 -5.21 6.57
C PHE A 48 24.35 -5.39 7.10
N GLY A 49 24.49 -6.23 8.13
CA GLY A 49 25.77 -6.45 8.81
C GLY A 49 26.25 -5.30 9.70
N ASN A 50 25.49 -4.20 9.81
CA ASN A 50 25.82 -3.06 10.66
C ASN A 50 25.15 -3.21 12.02
N ALA A 51 25.67 -4.12 12.85
CA ALA A 51 25.12 -4.40 14.17
C ALA A 51 25.04 -3.17 15.09
N PRO A 52 26.04 -2.26 15.13
CA PRO A 52 25.94 -1.02 15.91
C PRO A 52 24.73 -0.16 15.50
N LEU A 53 24.52 0.04 14.20
CA LEU A 53 23.38 0.83 13.68
C LEU A 53 22.03 0.21 14.06
N LEU A 54 21.92 -1.11 13.94
CA LEU A 54 20.68 -1.84 14.28
C LEU A 54 20.44 -1.95 15.79
N ALA A 55 21.47 -1.72 16.60
CA ALA A 55 21.38 -1.72 18.06
C ALA A 55 20.96 -0.36 18.64
N GLU A 56 20.95 0.71 17.85
CA GLU A 56 20.39 2.00 18.25
C GLU A 56 18.92 1.78 18.65
N GLU A 57 18.51 2.33 19.79
CA GLU A 57 17.20 2.05 20.41
C GLU A 57 16.04 2.27 19.43
N GLU A 58 16.10 3.34 18.67
CA GLU A 58 15.08 3.71 17.69
C GLU A 58 14.99 2.70 16.53
N HIS A 59 16.14 2.30 15.97
CA HIS A 59 16.21 1.33 14.88
C HIS A 59 15.81 -0.07 15.34
N ALA A 60 16.21 -0.47 16.54
CA ALA A 60 15.83 -1.75 17.12
C ALA A 60 14.33 -1.82 17.39
N ALA A 61 13.72 -0.74 17.89
CA ALA A 61 12.29 -0.65 18.12
C ALA A 61 11.51 -0.70 16.80
N ALA A 62 11.95 0.01 15.77
CA ALA A 62 11.35 -0.02 14.44
C ALA A 62 11.45 -1.40 13.80
N ALA A 63 12.62 -2.04 13.84
CA ALA A 63 12.85 -3.39 13.31
C ALA A 63 11.94 -4.42 14.00
N ARG A 64 11.80 -4.35 15.33
CA ARG A 64 10.87 -5.22 16.07
C ARG A 64 9.41 -4.99 15.65
N ARG A 65 9.01 -3.75 15.46
CA ARG A 65 7.65 -3.41 15.02
C ARG A 65 7.38 -3.95 13.62
N ILE A 66 8.31 -3.76 12.68
CA ILE A 66 8.26 -4.32 11.32
C ILE A 66 8.03 -5.84 11.39
N TRP A 67 8.85 -6.54 12.17
CA TRP A 67 8.76 -7.99 12.31
C TRP A 67 7.38 -8.43 12.82
N LEU A 68 6.91 -7.83 13.91
CA LEU A 68 5.60 -8.17 14.48
C LEU A 68 4.45 -7.88 13.50
N ASP A 69 4.54 -6.81 12.72
CA ASP A 69 3.53 -6.47 11.73
C ASP A 69 3.59 -7.42 10.52
N CYS A 70 4.77 -7.84 10.08
CA CYS A 70 4.92 -8.88 9.07
C CYS A 70 4.32 -10.23 9.52
N LEU A 71 4.51 -10.61 10.78
CA LEU A 71 3.88 -11.81 11.35
C LEU A 71 2.34 -11.73 11.34
N ARG A 72 1.79 -10.53 11.53
CA ARG A 72 0.33 -10.28 11.54
C ARG A 72 -0.24 -10.08 10.13
N ALA A 73 0.59 -9.66 9.19
CA ALA A 73 0.21 -9.48 7.79
C ALA A 73 -0.02 -10.86 7.16
N ASP A 74 -1.17 -11.44 7.40
CA ASP A 74 -1.69 -12.77 7.09
C ASP A 74 -1.14 -13.41 5.79
N VAL A 75 0.17 -13.62 5.78
CA VAL A 75 0.93 -14.19 4.65
C VAL A 75 0.49 -15.64 4.37
N ARG A 76 -0.18 -16.27 5.35
CA ARG A 76 -0.65 -17.65 5.26
C ARG A 76 -1.88 -17.81 4.37
N HIS A 77 -2.71 -16.78 4.25
CA HIS A 77 -3.92 -16.77 3.41
C HIS A 77 -3.71 -16.05 2.07
N VAL A 78 -2.53 -15.52 1.85
CA VAL A 78 -2.13 -14.95 0.56
C VAL A 78 -1.51 -16.07 -0.26
N ALA A 79 -2.02 -16.30 -1.48
CA ALA A 79 -1.35 -17.15 -2.46
C ALA A 79 -0.06 -16.45 -2.89
N LEU A 80 0.98 -16.57 -2.06
CA LEU A 80 2.30 -16.08 -2.37
C LEU A 80 2.99 -17.06 -3.32
N PRO A 81 3.85 -16.56 -4.21
CA PRO A 81 4.61 -17.42 -5.11
C PRO A 81 5.44 -18.42 -4.30
N GLN A 82 5.56 -19.63 -4.82
CA GLN A 82 6.48 -20.61 -4.22
C GLN A 82 7.91 -20.11 -4.47
N LEU A 83 8.59 -19.72 -3.38
CA LEU A 83 10.00 -19.42 -3.46
C LEU A 83 10.79 -20.71 -3.71
N ASP A 84 11.69 -20.69 -4.66
CA ASP A 84 12.61 -21.81 -4.85
C ASP A 84 13.58 -21.93 -3.65
N ALA A 85 14.22 -23.09 -3.53
CA ALA A 85 15.14 -23.39 -2.41
C ALA A 85 16.32 -22.39 -2.34
N GLN A 86 16.70 -21.80 -3.46
CA GLN A 86 17.80 -20.84 -3.52
C GLN A 86 17.35 -19.47 -2.99
N ALA A 87 16.16 -19.00 -3.34
CA ALA A 87 15.55 -17.78 -2.82
C ALA A 87 15.28 -17.90 -1.32
N GLN A 88 14.76 -19.06 -0.87
CA GLN A 88 14.55 -19.35 0.55
C GLN A 88 15.87 -19.31 1.34
N ALA A 89 16.92 -19.96 0.83
CA ALA A 89 18.24 -19.97 1.46
C ALA A 89 18.93 -18.59 1.43
N ALA A 90 18.67 -17.77 0.41
CA ALA A 90 19.19 -16.41 0.32
C ALA A 90 18.50 -15.50 1.34
N ALA A 91 17.18 -15.56 1.46
CA ALA A 91 16.41 -14.83 2.46
C ALA A 91 16.86 -15.22 3.88
N ALA A 92 16.93 -16.50 4.19
CA ALA A 92 17.37 -16.99 5.50
C ALA A 92 18.79 -16.51 5.85
N ARG A 93 19.75 -16.58 4.90
CA ARG A 93 21.14 -16.12 5.13
C ARG A 93 21.24 -14.62 5.40
N ARG A 94 20.42 -13.81 4.74
CA ARG A 94 20.39 -12.36 4.97
C ARG A 94 19.87 -12.03 6.37
N MET A 95 18.93 -12.80 6.88
CA MET A 95 18.31 -12.56 8.18
C MET A 95 19.07 -13.20 9.34
N ASP A 96 19.77 -14.32 9.15
CA ASP A 96 20.65 -14.93 10.17
C ASP A 96 21.80 -14.00 10.60
N ALA A 97 22.17 -13.04 9.76
CA ALA A 97 23.19 -12.05 10.07
C ALA A 97 22.66 -10.93 11.00
N SER A 98 21.35 -10.83 11.22
CA SER A 98 20.74 -9.81 12.07
C SER A 98 20.39 -10.37 13.45
N ALA A 99 21.05 -9.87 14.49
CA ALA A 99 20.90 -10.35 15.88
C ALA A 99 19.47 -10.22 16.46
N TRP A 100 18.63 -9.34 15.89
CA TRP A 100 17.26 -9.13 16.33
C TRP A 100 16.31 -10.23 15.84
N VAL A 101 16.57 -10.84 14.67
CA VAL A 101 15.80 -11.98 14.17
C VAL A 101 16.01 -13.20 15.04
N ARG A 102 17.24 -13.40 15.55
CA ARG A 102 17.53 -14.49 16.48
C ARG A 102 16.73 -14.43 17.79
N ARG A 103 16.44 -13.22 18.28
CA ARG A 103 15.59 -13.05 19.48
C ARG A 103 14.12 -13.31 19.21
N ALA A 104 13.65 -13.09 17.97
CA ALA A 104 12.27 -13.37 17.57
C ALA A 104 12.06 -14.86 17.22
N ALA A 105 13.09 -15.55 16.74
CA ALA A 105 13.05 -16.97 16.40
C ALA A 105 12.99 -17.90 17.65
N ASP A 106 13.30 -17.39 18.86
CA ASP A 106 13.10 -18.12 20.11
C ASP A 106 11.60 -18.34 20.45
N GLU A 107 10.69 -17.65 19.76
CA GLU A 107 9.24 -17.84 19.83
C GLU A 107 8.75 -18.74 18.68
N ARG A 108 9.11 -20.01 18.72
CA ARG A 108 8.50 -21.23 18.14
C ARG A 108 7.49 -21.11 16.97
N GLU A 109 7.71 -20.31 15.96
CA GLU A 109 7.00 -20.43 14.69
C GLU A 109 7.97 -20.78 13.56
N GLU A 110 7.55 -21.73 12.68
CA GLU A 110 8.26 -22.01 11.42
C GLU A 110 8.38 -20.69 10.65
N VAL A 111 9.57 -20.12 10.64
CA VAL A 111 9.80 -18.82 10.03
C VAL A 111 9.73 -18.97 8.52
N ASN A 112 8.68 -18.42 7.94
CA ASN A 112 8.44 -18.41 6.52
C ASN A 112 9.41 -17.42 5.83
N ALA A 113 10.09 -17.86 4.78
CA ALA A 113 11.01 -17.04 3.98
C ALA A 113 10.38 -15.74 3.43
N HIS A 114 9.07 -15.73 3.20
CA HIS A 114 8.32 -14.53 2.80
C HIS A 114 8.32 -13.45 3.87
N LEU A 115 8.27 -13.82 5.15
CA LEU A 115 8.32 -12.85 6.26
C LEU A 115 9.68 -12.16 6.31
N TYR A 116 10.75 -12.90 6.03
CA TYR A 116 12.08 -12.33 5.92
C TYR A 116 12.17 -11.34 4.76
N ALA A 117 11.68 -11.73 3.58
CA ALA A 117 11.69 -10.87 2.40
C ALA A 117 10.92 -9.56 2.64
N LEU A 118 9.73 -9.64 3.24
CA LEU A 118 8.93 -8.46 3.59
C LEU A 118 9.64 -7.57 4.61
N SER A 119 10.24 -8.18 5.64
CA SER A 119 11.00 -7.44 6.65
C SER A 119 12.23 -6.76 6.06
N GLU A 120 12.93 -7.42 5.11
CA GLU A 120 14.06 -6.84 4.37
C GLU A 120 13.62 -5.62 3.57
N VAL A 121 12.51 -5.71 2.83
CA VAL A 121 11.96 -4.57 2.06
C VAL A 121 11.66 -3.38 2.97
N LEU A 122 10.95 -3.63 4.07
CA LEU A 122 10.52 -2.56 4.99
C LEU A 122 11.68 -1.92 5.76
N LEU A 123 12.65 -2.72 6.21
CA LEU A 123 13.88 -2.21 6.82
C LEU A 123 14.70 -1.39 5.82
N THR A 124 14.87 -1.91 4.60
CA THR A 124 15.60 -1.20 3.55
C THR A 124 14.91 0.13 3.23
N TYR A 125 13.56 0.14 3.17
CA TYR A 125 12.78 1.35 2.95
C TYR A 125 12.99 2.38 4.07
N MET A 126 13.00 1.95 5.32
CA MET A 126 13.23 2.84 6.47
C MET A 126 14.57 3.59 6.34
N PHE A 127 15.65 2.89 6.02
CA PHE A 127 16.97 3.52 5.85
C PHE A 127 17.07 4.33 4.55
N TYR A 128 16.43 3.86 3.48
CA TYR A 128 16.37 4.57 2.21
C TYR A 128 15.65 5.92 2.36
N GLU A 129 14.50 5.95 3.01
CA GLU A 129 13.74 7.19 3.21
C GLU A 129 14.51 8.20 4.08
N HIS A 130 15.21 7.70 5.09
CA HIS A 130 16.07 8.53 5.91
C HIS A 130 17.22 9.17 5.11
N ASP A 131 17.85 8.42 4.21
CA ASP A 131 18.90 8.95 3.35
C ASP A 131 18.34 9.89 2.27
N GLU A 132 17.13 9.64 1.75
CA GLU A 132 16.45 10.55 0.83
C GLU A 132 16.08 11.88 1.50
N ALA A 133 15.56 11.84 2.72
CA ALA A 133 15.27 13.05 3.49
C ALA A 133 16.53 13.91 3.68
N ARG A 134 17.65 13.26 4.03
CA ARG A 134 18.97 13.95 4.14
C ARG A 134 19.40 14.58 2.81
N ARG A 135 19.25 13.88 1.69
CA ARG A 135 19.60 14.41 0.37
C ARG A 135 18.73 15.60 -0.02
N ARG A 136 17.47 15.58 0.36
CA ARG A 136 16.52 16.68 0.13
C ARG A 136 16.68 17.84 1.10
N GLY A 137 17.53 17.71 2.13
CA GLY A 137 17.73 18.73 3.16
C GLY A 137 16.51 18.94 4.07
N VAL A 138 15.64 17.93 4.18
CA VAL A 138 14.47 17.95 5.06
C VAL A 138 14.77 17.12 6.31
N PRO A 139 14.15 17.43 7.47
CA PRO A 139 14.28 16.59 8.64
C PRO A 139 13.93 15.15 8.30
N ALA A 140 14.80 14.22 8.64
CA ALA A 140 14.47 12.81 8.51
C ALA A 140 13.26 12.51 9.42
N PRO A 141 12.21 11.85 8.89
CA PRO A 141 11.08 11.51 9.74
C PRO A 141 11.55 10.59 10.85
N ILE A 142 11.24 10.96 12.09
CA ILE A 142 11.53 10.14 13.27
C ILE A 142 10.67 8.88 13.14
N GLY A 143 11.30 7.69 13.12
CA GLY A 143 10.60 6.42 13.02
C GLY A 143 9.85 6.25 11.70
N THR A 144 10.57 6.13 10.61
CA THR A 144 10.06 6.00 9.23
C THR A 144 9.09 4.84 9.00
N TYR A 145 8.99 3.89 9.91
CA TYR A 145 8.03 2.80 9.82
C TYR A 145 6.79 3.05 10.68
N VAL A 146 5.63 3.04 10.03
CA VAL A 146 4.32 3.16 10.67
C VAL A 146 3.50 1.90 10.40
N GLN A 147 2.74 1.47 11.41
CA GLN A 147 1.83 0.33 11.28
C GLN A 147 0.87 0.50 10.12
N GLY A 148 0.73 -0.54 9.30
CA GLY A 148 -0.03 -0.53 8.04
C GLY A 148 0.85 -0.50 6.80
N MET A 149 2.11 -0.06 6.89
CA MET A 149 3.05 -0.15 5.76
C MET A 149 3.30 -1.60 5.33
N SER A 150 3.29 -2.56 6.26
CA SER A 150 3.39 -3.99 5.96
C SER A 150 2.22 -4.49 5.10
N ASP A 151 1.00 -4.00 5.34
CA ASP A 151 -0.18 -4.32 4.52
C ASP A 151 0.04 -3.89 3.05
N LEU A 152 0.62 -2.70 2.83
CA LEU A 152 0.92 -2.20 1.49
C LEU A 152 2.07 -2.99 0.84
N CYS A 153 3.10 -3.32 1.63
CA CYS A 153 4.24 -4.08 1.15
C CYS A 153 3.86 -5.47 0.65
N VAL A 154 2.96 -6.17 1.35
CA VAL A 154 2.45 -7.50 0.93
C VAL A 154 1.79 -7.45 -0.44
N VAL A 155 1.03 -6.40 -0.76
CA VAL A 155 0.39 -6.24 -2.06
C VAL A 155 1.44 -6.11 -3.17
N ALA A 156 2.45 -5.26 -2.96
CA ALA A 156 3.54 -5.08 -3.91
C ALA A 156 4.38 -6.38 -4.06
N TYR A 157 4.64 -7.08 -2.95
CA TYR A 157 5.40 -8.33 -2.93
C TYR A 157 4.72 -9.43 -3.75
N ALA A 158 3.43 -9.62 -3.55
CA ALA A 158 2.66 -10.60 -4.30
C ALA A 158 2.52 -10.22 -5.79
N ALA A 159 2.41 -8.92 -6.10
CA ALA A 159 2.36 -8.45 -7.49
C ALA A 159 3.69 -8.65 -8.23
N CYS A 160 4.81 -8.63 -7.51
CA CYS A 160 6.16 -8.82 -8.05
C CYS A 160 6.65 -10.28 -7.97
N ASP A 161 5.76 -11.25 -7.75
CA ASP A 161 6.08 -12.69 -7.63
C ASP A 161 7.21 -12.97 -6.63
N GLY A 162 7.29 -12.19 -5.55
CA GLY A 162 8.30 -12.36 -4.50
C GLY A 162 9.69 -11.83 -4.84
N ASP A 163 9.89 -11.20 -6.00
CA ASP A 163 11.16 -10.54 -6.36
C ASP A 163 11.37 -9.33 -5.43
N VAL A 164 12.36 -9.42 -4.55
CA VAL A 164 12.56 -8.45 -3.47
C VAL A 164 12.99 -7.07 -3.99
N PRO A 165 13.97 -6.92 -4.92
CA PRO A 165 14.28 -5.63 -5.53
C PRO A 165 13.10 -4.98 -6.25
N ARG A 166 12.29 -5.75 -6.99
CA ARG A 166 11.08 -5.23 -7.65
C ARG A 166 10.05 -4.77 -6.63
N THR A 167 9.82 -5.59 -5.61
CA THR A 167 8.93 -5.26 -4.49
C THR A 167 9.34 -3.95 -3.83
N PHE A 168 10.62 -3.80 -3.53
CA PHE A 168 11.15 -2.59 -2.90
C PHE A 168 10.82 -1.33 -3.73
N TRP A 169 11.15 -1.34 -5.00
CA TRP A 169 10.91 -0.17 -5.85
C TRP A 169 9.43 0.08 -6.14
N CYS A 170 8.62 -0.97 -6.26
CA CYS A 170 7.17 -0.81 -6.34
C CYS A 170 6.61 -0.24 -5.04
N PHE A 171 7.11 -0.71 -3.89
CA PHE A 171 6.70 -0.18 -2.58
C PHE A 171 7.12 1.28 -2.40
N VAL A 172 8.32 1.68 -2.82
CA VAL A 172 8.73 3.10 -2.87
C VAL A 172 7.71 3.92 -3.67
N GLY A 173 7.31 3.45 -4.87
CA GLY A 173 6.31 4.14 -5.68
C GLY A 173 4.93 4.22 -5.03
N VAL A 174 4.51 3.17 -4.31
CA VAL A 174 3.29 3.21 -3.49
C VAL A 174 3.41 4.25 -2.38
N MET A 175 4.54 4.29 -1.69
CA MET A 175 4.77 5.23 -0.60
C MET A 175 4.93 6.67 -1.07
N ASP A 176 5.49 6.92 -2.26
CA ASP A 176 5.53 8.27 -2.86
C ASP A 176 4.13 8.90 -2.96
N ARG A 177 3.09 8.07 -3.15
CA ARG A 177 1.70 8.51 -3.18
C ARG A 177 1.06 8.56 -1.79
N LEU A 178 1.25 7.50 -0.99
CA LEU A 178 0.51 7.30 0.26
C LEU A 178 1.24 7.84 1.51
N HIS A 179 2.51 8.23 1.39
CA HIS A 179 3.30 8.74 2.51
C HIS A 179 2.59 9.84 3.33
N PRO A 180 1.86 10.82 2.71
CA PRO A 180 1.14 11.83 3.50
C PRO A 180 0.12 11.27 4.47
N ASN A 181 -0.40 10.04 4.21
CA ASN A 181 -1.36 9.36 5.09
C ASN A 181 -0.68 8.80 6.35
N PHE A 182 0.63 8.56 6.28
CA PHE A 182 1.45 8.04 7.37
C PHE A 182 2.24 9.13 8.11
N ALA A 183 2.08 10.40 7.72
CA ALA A 183 2.73 11.51 8.39
C ALA A 183 2.24 11.64 9.85
N GLU A 184 3.12 12.05 10.76
CA GLU A 184 2.83 12.19 12.18
C GLU A 184 1.63 13.12 12.46
N ASP A 185 1.51 14.20 11.69
CA ASP A 185 0.40 15.15 11.73
C ASP A 185 -0.89 14.63 11.06
N GLN A 186 -0.86 13.44 10.47
CA GLN A 186 -1.94 12.78 9.74
C GLN A 186 -2.61 13.67 8.67
N ARG A 187 -1.86 14.63 8.12
CA ARG A 187 -2.39 15.63 7.18
C ARG A 187 -3.03 15.00 5.95
N GLY A 188 -2.44 13.93 5.40
CA GLY A 188 -2.99 13.21 4.26
C GLY A 188 -4.35 12.60 4.58
N MET A 189 -4.45 11.87 5.68
CA MET A 189 -5.70 11.26 6.14
C MET A 189 -6.78 12.30 6.44
N ARG A 190 -6.41 13.40 7.12
CA ARG A 190 -7.34 14.49 7.40
C ARG A 190 -7.89 15.09 6.12
N THR A 191 -7.01 15.40 5.16
CA THR A 191 -7.43 15.94 3.85
C THR A 191 -8.32 14.96 3.10
N ALA A 192 -7.95 13.67 3.07
CA ALA A 192 -8.72 12.64 2.38
C ALA A 192 -10.14 12.49 2.97
N LEU A 193 -10.28 12.44 4.30
CA LEU A 193 -11.58 12.32 4.97
C LEU A 193 -12.45 13.58 4.76
N LEU A 194 -11.88 14.78 4.85
CA LEU A 194 -12.61 16.02 4.57
C LEU A 194 -13.07 16.10 3.11
N THR A 195 -12.23 15.67 2.18
CA THR A 195 -12.60 15.62 0.75
C THR A 195 -13.70 14.57 0.51
N LEU A 196 -13.60 13.39 1.13
CA LEU A 196 -14.62 12.36 1.05
C LEU A 196 -15.96 12.85 1.64
N GLN A 197 -15.93 13.57 2.75
CA GLN A 197 -17.11 14.21 3.34
C GLN A 197 -17.77 15.20 2.37
N ALA A 198 -17.00 16.04 1.68
CA ALA A 198 -17.52 16.97 0.70
C ALA A 198 -18.13 16.24 -0.51
N LEU A 199 -17.48 15.21 -1.03
CA LEU A 199 -18.02 14.35 -2.09
C LEU A 199 -19.32 13.66 -1.65
N LEU A 200 -19.37 13.18 -0.41
CA LEU A 200 -20.57 12.54 0.14
C LEU A 200 -21.75 13.52 0.22
N ALA A 201 -21.49 14.78 0.65
CA ALA A 201 -22.52 15.81 0.71
C ALA A 201 -23.14 16.11 -0.66
N GLU A 202 -22.31 16.14 -1.71
CA GLU A 202 -22.72 16.46 -3.07
C GLU A 202 -23.41 15.28 -3.76
N LEU A 203 -22.82 14.09 -3.67
CA LEU A 203 -23.20 12.94 -4.48
C LEU A 203 -24.17 11.98 -3.76
N CYS A 204 -24.19 11.95 -2.43
CA CYS A 204 -25.03 11.07 -1.61
C CYS A 204 -25.69 11.84 -0.45
N PRO A 205 -26.52 12.89 -0.73
CA PRO A 205 -27.02 13.81 0.28
C PRO A 205 -27.95 13.15 1.33
N ALA A 206 -28.58 12.04 1.02
CA ALA A 206 -29.40 11.31 1.99
C ALA A 206 -28.52 10.63 3.05
N LEU A 207 -27.46 9.96 2.61
CA LEU A 207 -26.49 9.32 3.49
C LEU A 207 -25.72 10.39 4.33
N TYR A 208 -25.33 11.50 3.70
CA TYR A 208 -24.69 12.61 4.41
C TYR A 208 -25.53 13.11 5.57
N ARG A 209 -26.82 13.44 5.35
CA ARG A 209 -27.72 13.94 6.40
C ARG A 209 -27.95 12.89 7.51
N HIS A 210 -28.00 11.62 7.14
CA HIS A 210 -28.14 10.56 8.13
C HIS A 210 -26.90 10.43 9.02
N LEU A 211 -25.71 10.44 8.43
CA LEU A 211 -24.45 10.42 9.19
C LEU A 211 -24.25 11.68 10.03
N ASP A 212 -24.70 12.83 9.56
CA ASP A 212 -24.70 14.08 10.34
C ASP A 212 -25.53 13.94 11.61
N ALA A 213 -26.73 13.38 11.48
CA ALA A 213 -27.62 13.12 12.62
C ALA A 213 -27.05 12.10 13.63
N LEU A 214 -26.07 11.28 13.23
CA LEU A 214 -25.39 10.31 14.07
C LEU A 214 -24.00 10.78 14.56
N ASP A 215 -23.63 12.05 14.37
CA ASP A 215 -22.28 12.60 14.62
C ASP A 215 -21.16 11.81 13.89
N GLY A 216 -21.51 11.20 12.74
CA GLY A 216 -20.65 10.28 11.96
C GLY A 216 -19.91 10.94 10.80
N LEU A 217 -19.99 12.25 10.60
CA LEU A 217 -19.36 12.95 9.47
C LEU A 217 -17.82 13.03 9.55
N ASN A 218 -17.21 12.64 10.67
CA ASN A 218 -15.77 12.44 10.75
C ASN A 218 -15.29 11.28 9.85
N LEU A 219 -16.20 10.42 9.39
CA LEU A 219 -15.97 9.25 8.53
C LEU A 219 -14.84 8.34 9.04
N PHE A 220 -14.68 8.24 10.37
CA PHE A 220 -13.59 7.46 10.97
C PHE A 220 -13.63 5.97 10.57
N PHE A 221 -14.79 5.44 10.28
CA PHE A 221 -14.96 4.09 9.75
C PHE A 221 -14.32 3.88 8.35
N CYS A 222 -14.08 4.96 7.58
CA CYS A 222 -13.33 4.92 6.33
C CYS A 222 -11.81 5.07 6.50
N PHE A 223 -11.34 5.41 7.71
CA PHE A 223 -9.92 5.68 7.95
C PHE A 223 -9.03 4.51 7.52
N ARG A 224 -9.38 3.30 7.95
CA ARG A 224 -8.62 2.09 7.60
C ARG A 224 -8.63 1.84 6.09
N TRP A 225 -9.75 2.07 5.41
CA TRP A 225 -9.87 1.88 3.97
C TRP A 225 -8.85 2.72 3.20
N LEU A 226 -8.76 3.99 3.55
CA LEU A 226 -7.87 4.95 2.89
C LEU A 226 -6.41 4.76 3.31
N LEU A 227 -6.14 4.49 4.59
CA LEU A 227 -4.79 4.33 5.11
C LEU A 227 -4.03 3.20 4.41
N VAL A 228 -4.64 2.02 4.31
CA VAL A 228 -4.02 0.84 3.68
C VAL A 228 -4.59 0.55 2.29
N CYS A 229 -5.15 1.57 1.63
CA CYS A 229 -5.67 1.52 0.27
C CYS A 229 -6.53 0.25 0.02
N PHE A 230 -7.53 0.04 0.88
CA PHE A 230 -8.50 -1.07 0.84
C PHE A 230 -7.89 -2.48 0.95
N ARG A 231 -6.62 -2.63 1.35
CA ARG A 231 -5.96 -3.93 1.43
C ARG A 231 -6.72 -4.94 2.29
N ARG A 232 -7.37 -4.49 3.33
CA ARG A 232 -8.09 -5.35 4.29
C ARG A 232 -9.56 -5.57 3.93
N GLU A 233 -10.08 -4.87 2.91
CA GLU A 233 -11.48 -4.87 2.54
C GLU A 233 -11.77 -5.88 1.41
N PHE A 234 -10.78 -6.16 0.57
CA PHE A 234 -10.89 -7.04 -0.59
C PHE A 234 -9.90 -8.20 -0.52
N ALA A 235 -10.23 -9.31 -1.19
CA ALA A 235 -9.27 -10.38 -1.42
C ALA A 235 -8.08 -9.89 -2.25
N LEU A 236 -6.89 -10.45 -2.04
CA LEU A 236 -5.67 -9.94 -2.66
C LEU A 236 -5.72 -9.82 -4.20
N PRO A 237 -6.27 -10.77 -4.96
CA PRO A 237 -6.39 -10.62 -6.42
C PRO A 237 -7.26 -9.42 -6.82
N GLU A 238 -8.26 -9.08 -6.01
CA GLU A 238 -9.12 -7.93 -6.22
C GLU A 238 -8.44 -6.62 -5.79
N VAL A 239 -7.63 -6.66 -4.72
CA VAL A 239 -6.79 -5.52 -4.32
C VAL A 239 -5.81 -5.15 -5.43
N HIS A 240 -5.16 -6.11 -6.08
CA HIS A 240 -4.30 -5.84 -7.24
C HIS A 240 -5.05 -5.07 -8.32
N ARG A 241 -6.22 -5.58 -8.72
CA ARG A 241 -7.07 -4.95 -9.73
C ARG A 241 -7.51 -3.54 -9.33
N LEU A 242 -7.85 -3.36 -8.05
CA LEU A 242 -8.22 -2.07 -7.49
C LEU A 242 -7.05 -1.07 -7.56
N TRP A 243 -5.86 -1.49 -7.11
CA TRP A 243 -4.66 -0.66 -7.14
C TRP A 243 -4.22 -0.32 -8.56
N GLU A 244 -4.29 -1.29 -9.48
CA GLU A 244 -4.01 -1.05 -10.89
C GLU A 244 -4.91 0.06 -11.46
N SER A 245 -6.17 0.11 -11.07
CA SER A 245 -7.09 1.17 -11.46
C SER A 245 -6.78 2.51 -10.76
N ILE A 246 -6.53 2.48 -9.45
CA ILE A 246 -6.21 3.68 -8.65
C ILE A 246 -4.89 4.31 -9.11
N PHE A 247 -3.83 3.52 -9.29
CA PHE A 247 -2.53 4.05 -9.70
C PHE A 247 -2.49 4.45 -11.17
N ALA A 248 -3.25 3.77 -12.04
CA ALA A 248 -3.38 4.16 -13.45
C ALA A 248 -4.13 5.49 -13.62
N SER A 249 -5.06 5.82 -12.74
CA SER A 249 -5.82 7.08 -12.80
C SER A 249 -4.94 8.34 -12.61
N ASP A 250 -3.75 8.18 -12.05
CA ASP A 250 -2.76 9.25 -11.81
C ASP A 250 -1.77 9.47 -12.99
N TRP A 251 -1.88 8.69 -14.05
CA TRP A 251 -0.91 8.72 -15.15
C TRP A 251 -1.02 9.92 -16.11
N THR A 252 -1.88 10.90 -15.79
CA THR A 252 -2.11 12.10 -16.62
C THR A 252 -0.96 13.07 -16.74
N GLU A 253 -0.02 13.05 -15.83
CA GLU A 253 1.04 14.07 -15.76
C GLU A 253 2.31 13.72 -16.53
N ALA A 254 2.30 12.68 -17.37
CA ALA A 254 3.40 12.48 -18.29
C ALA A 254 3.38 13.64 -19.33
N PRO A 255 4.48 14.43 -19.45
CA PRO A 255 4.56 15.49 -20.44
C PRO A 255 4.31 14.89 -21.83
N GLY A 256 3.21 15.25 -22.48
CA GLY A 256 2.83 14.75 -23.80
C GLY A 256 1.71 13.69 -23.83
N ALA A 257 1.21 13.20 -22.69
CA ALA A 257 0.03 12.35 -22.63
C ALA A 257 -1.25 13.22 -22.72
N GLY A 258 -1.34 14.07 -23.73
CA GLY A 258 -2.54 14.85 -23.98
C GLY A 258 -3.72 13.94 -24.21
N ALA A 259 -4.83 14.33 -23.68
CA ALA A 259 -6.28 14.02 -23.89
C ALA A 259 -6.71 12.94 -24.93
N ALA A 260 -5.80 12.06 -25.36
CA ALA A 260 -6.06 11.08 -26.41
C ALA A 260 -6.98 9.92 -26.00
N HIS A 261 -7.31 9.78 -24.72
CA HIS A 261 -8.03 8.59 -24.23
C HIS A 261 -9.38 8.87 -23.55
N GLY A 262 -9.87 10.11 -23.56
CA GLY A 262 -11.26 10.42 -23.17
C GLY A 262 -11.66 10.10 -21.72
N TRP A 263 -10.73 9.79 -20.85
CA TRP A 263 -10.98 9.48 -19.44
C TRP A 263 -10.72 10.71 -18.58
N PRO A 264 -11.65 11.12 -17.73
CA PRO A 264 -11.33 12.08 -16.70
C PRO A 264 -10.37 11.40 -15.74
N LEU A 265 -9.19 11.95 -15.65
CA LEU A 265 -8.14 11.44 -14.82
C LEU A 265 -8.35 12.04 -13.44
N CYS A 266 -8.60 11.18 -12.48
CA CYS A 266 -8.91 11.56 -11.11
C CYS A 266 -7.71 11.21 -10.22
N ARG A 267 -6.97 12.21 -9.79
CA ARG A 267 -5.80 12.04 -8.92
C ARG A 267 -6.10 11.34 -7.58
N HIS A 268 -7.37 11.38 -7.16
CA HIS A 268 -7.85 10.80 -5.90
C HIS A 268 -8.97 9.80 -6.14
N PHE A 269 -8.77 8.91 -7.10
CA PHE A 269 -9.76 7.89 -7.45
C PHE A 269 -10.11 6.96 -6.28
N GLU A 270 -9.19 6.78 -5.32
CA GLU A 270 -9.47 6.06 -4.07
C GLU A 270 -10.61 6.64 -3.25
N LEU A 271 -10.85 7.95 -3.32
CA LEU A 271 -11.98 8.58 -2.63
C LEU A 271 -13.32 8.20 -3.29
N PHE A 272 -13.33 8.10 -4.62
CA PHE A 272 -14.51 7.62 -5.35
C PHE A 272 -14.76 6.13 -5.13
N VAL A 273 -13.71 5.33 -4.92
CA VAL A 273 -13.84 3.94 -4.48
C VAL A 273 -14.51 3.86 -3.10
N ALA A 274 -14.08 4.66 -2.13
CA ALA A 274 -14.71 4.74 -0.82
C ALA A 274 -16.18 5.19 -0.92
N LEU A 275 -16.45 6.23 -1.71
CA LEU A 275 -17.79 6.73 -1.94
C LEU A 275 -18.70 5.69 -2.62
N ALA A 276 -18.17 4.92 -3.57
CA ALA A 276 -18.92 3.85 -4.24
C ALA A 276 -19.33 2.73 -3.28
N ILE A 277 -18.47 2.39 -2.32
CA ILE A 277 -18.83 1.45 -1.25
C ILE A 277 -19.95 2.05 -0.40
N LEU A 278 -19.83 3.29 0.04
CA LEU A 278 -20.84 3.97 0.86
C LEU A 278 -22.18 4.09 0.11
N GLU A 279 -22.18 4.53 -1.16
CA GLU A 279 -23.39 4.62 -2.00
C GLU A 279 -24.07 3.25 -2.15
N SER A 280 -23.29 2.18 -2.33
CA SER A 280 -23.83 0.83 -2.47
C SER A 280 -24.59 0.36 -1.23
N HIS A 281 -24.20 0.86 -0.07
CA HIS A 281 -24.78 0.48 1.21
C HIS A 281 -25.69 1.57 1.82
N GLU A 282 -25.90 2.71 1.12
CA GLU A 282 -26.71 3.85 1.58
C GLU A 282 -28.06 3.40 2.12
N ARG A 283 -28.77 2.54 1.37
CA ARG A 283 -30.11 2.08 1.76
C ARG A 283 -30.10 1.33 3.09
N VAL A 284 -29.09 0.51 3.33
CA VAL A 284 -28.96 -0.25 4.58
C VAL A 284 -28.64 0.69 5.73
N VAL A 285 -27.62 1.55 5.53
CA VAL A 285 -27.18 2.51 6.55
C VAL A 285 -28.34 3.43 6.96
N VAL A 286 -29.00 4.09 6.01
CA VAL A 286 -30.06 5.08 6.30
C VAL A 286 -31.29 4.42 6.92
N ARG A 287 -31.60 3.18 6.57
CA ARG A 287 -32.85 2.54 7.02
C ARG A 287 -32.72 1.78 8.33
N TYR A 288 -31.57 1.22 8.63
CA TYR A 288 -31.44 0.22 9.69
C TYR A 288 -30.38 0.54 10.75
N LEU A 289 -29.46 1.47 10.48
CA LEU A 289 -28.41 1.81 11.43
C LEU A 289 -28.73 3.17 12.08
N HIS A 290 -28.86 3.18 13.38
CA HIS A 290 -29.35 4.35 14.14
C HIS A 290 -28.34 4.92 15.12
N SER A 291 -27.09 4.37 15.13
CA SER A 291 -25.98 4.89 15.91
C SER A 291 -24.67 4.83 15.12
N PHE A 292 -23.70 5.65 15.51
CA PHE A 292 -22.38 5.63 14.92
C PHE A 292 -21.68 4.26 15.08
N ASP A 293 -21.86 3.63 16.24
CA ASP A 293 -21.27 2.32 16.54
C ASP A 293 -21.80 1.22 15.60
N GLU A 294 -23.11 1.24 15.30
CA GLU A 294 -23.71 0.33 14.32
C GLU A 294 -23.15 0.54 12.91
N VAL A 295 -22.93 1.80 12.50
CA VAL A 295 -22.31 2.11 11.21
C VAL A 295 -20.85 1.60 11.18
N LEU A 296 -20.11 1.81 12.26
CA LEU A 296 -18.73 1.35 12.38
C LEU A 296 -18.64 -0.18 12.32
N GLU A 297 -19.48 -0.88 13.08
CA GLU A 297 -19.53 -2.35 13.08
C GLU A 297 -19.94 -2.89 11.71
N TYR A 298 -20.97 -2.32 11.10
CA TYR A 298 -21.44 -2.71 9.77
C TYR A 298 -20.35 -2.54 8.71
N THR A 299 -19.70 -1.39 8.68
CA THR A 299 -18.64 -1.11 7.70
C THR A 299 -17.41 -2.00 7.90
N HIS A 300 -17.09 -2.37 9.14
CA HIS A 300 -16.05 -3.36 9.43
C HIS A 300 -16.42 -4.77 8.95
N ALA A 301 -17.70 -5.15 9.07
CA ALA A 301 -18.20 -6.44 8.62
C ALA A 301 -18.22 -6.59 7.09
N LEU A 302 -18.10 -5.51 6.32
CA LEU A 302 -17.98 -5.57 4.85
C LEU A 302 -16.65 -6.15 4.37
N ALA A 303 -15.64 -6.24 5.24
CA ALA A 303 -14.33 -6.78 4.87
C ALA A 303 -14.45 -8.20 4.28
N GLY A 304 -13.88 -8.39 3.09
CA GLY A 304 -13.94 -9.65 2.34
C GLY A 304 -15.28 -9.96 1.66
N GLN A 305 -16.28 -9.08 1.77
CA GLN A 305 -17.59 -9.26 1.14
C GLN A 305 -17.80 -8.35 -0.08
N LEU A 306 -16.88 -7.45 -0.33
CA LEU A 306 -16.95 -6.47 -1.42
C LEU A 306 -16.44 -7.07 -2.74
N ASP A 307 -17.07 -6.71 -3.87
CA ASP A 307 -16.67 -7.05 -5.23
C ASP A 307 -15.96 -5.84 -5.88
N ALA A 308 -14.67 -5.99 -6.19
CA ALA A 308 -13.88 -4.91 -6.76
C ALA A 308 -14.39 -4.47 -8.14
N GLY A 309 -14.90 -5.40 -8.95
CA GLY A 309 -15.41 -5.07 -10.26
C GLY A 309 -16.64 -4.16 -10.22
N THR A 310 -17.57 -4.44 -9.33
CA THR A 310 -18.75 -3.62 -9.12
C THR A 310 -18.39 -2.28 -8.49
N THR A 311 -17.51 -2.29 -7.50
CA THR A 311 -17.03 -1.08 -6.82
C THR A 311 -16.35 -0.13 -7.81
N LEU A 312 -15.44 -0.64 -8.65
CA LEU A 312 -14.73 0.17 -9.66
C LEU A 312 -15.67 0.79 -10.70
N ARG A 313 -16.64 0.03 -11.20
CA ARG A 313 -17.64 0.58 -12.16
C ARG A 313 -18.48 1.69 -11.54
N ARG A 314 -18.88 1.54 -10.27
CA ARG A 314 -19.60 2.59 -9.53
C ARG A 314 -18.73 3.81 -9.26
N ALA A 315 -17.50 3.60 -8.81
CA ALA A 315 -16.54 4.67 -8.57
C ALA A 315 -16.32 5.50 -9.84
N GLU A 316 -16.14 4.84 -10.99
CA GLU A 316 -16.04 5.52 -12.28
C GLU A 316 -17.30 6.32 -12.62
N ALA A 317 -18.49 5.73 -12.46
CA ALA A 317 -19.73 6.43 -12.71
C ALA A 317 -19.89 7.67 -11.82
N LEU A 318 -19.40 7.65 -10.58
CA LEU A 318 -19.41 8.78 -9.67
C LEU A 318 -18.47 9.91 -10.09
N VAL A 319 -17.33 9.59 -10.72
CA VAL A 319 -16.41 10.61 -11.25
C VAL A 319 -17.04 11.45 -12.37
N TYR A 320 -18.04 10.90 -13.08
CA TYR A 320 -18.74 11.60 -14.18
C TYR A 320 -20.02 12.33 -13.75
N ARG A 321 -20.40 12.26 -12.50
CA ARG A 321 -21.54 13.01 -11.94
C ARG A 321 -21.12 14.38 -11.42
#